data_57286b2e95ba57b463bf1cd8b484d818
#
_entry.id   57286b2e95ba57b463bf1cd8b484d818
#
_cell.length_a   1.000
_cell.length_b   1.000
_cell.length_c   1.000
_cell.angle_alpha   90.00
_cell.angle_beta   90.00
_cell.angle_gamma   90.00
#
_symmetry.space_group_name_H-M   'P 1'
#
loop_
_entity.id
_entity.type
_entity.pdbx_description
1 polymer ?
#
loop_
_entity_poly.entity_id
_entity_poly.type
_entity_poly.pdbx_seq_one_letter_code
_entity_poly.pdbx_strand_id
1 'polypeptide(L)'
;MRLIPDSGVLVLKSPAQWRLCAHRDTVLVDDVVVLQSQSAPPPAADTSGNFTGGFAGLAFDARCRLFHPRPEEGLIDYVPWGETTTLGVHATTATPFAITAAGTEVDGGVSGELPQRPLALAAGTADYLYIADPDAKAVWLVDTWQQEIARKLEFNLAPLDVAACGGDVFALLADGSTWQIAPCQAPERTEWPAIAGADRLTVAAGAKRGRLAWVLSAAGTNTAQLHALHITKSYPAFFATDLLAETEHPEFGAMLTLAMRPGELFSRFRLRDDQATPQPDLLAPHYDGRGIALAPDGRIAYWTAQGLRHAAPARMHYKPDGRVFGFALDSGHDQNRWGRITVEACIPPGTAITFHAFSRDELDLVDPIDGLGAGGDTPVLSQHVWDNYASKPQKLFRDTSQRPLSPAPAEGFAYFDAPVIAEPGRYLWLVFELSGARSKSPRLRGASVEYPGHDLLSKLPRTLWREP
;
A
#
# COMPACT_ATOMS: atom_id res chain seq x y z
N MET A 1 -19.54 -45.98 29.23
CA MET A 1 -18.46 -45.36 28.43
C MET A 1 -19.12 -44.81 27.16
N ARG A 2 -19.46 -43.49 27.11
CA ARG A 2 -19.98 -42.89 25.87
C ARG A 2 -18.82 -42.79 24.90
N LEU A 3 -18.83 -43.58 23.85
CA LEU A 3 -17.98 -43.37 22.69
C LEU A 3 -18.38 -42.02 22.11
N ILE A 4 -17.51 -41.01 22.23
CA ILE A 4 -17.65 -39.75 21.49
C ILE A 4 -17.47 -40.15 20.04
N PRO A 5 -18.44 -39.90 19.13
CA PRO A 5 -18.26 -40.17 17.73
C PRO A 5 -17.04 -39.34 17.25
N ASP A 6 -16.17 -39.94 16.42
CA ASP A 6 -15.08 -39.25 15.76
C ASP A 6 -15.67 -38.11 14.92
N SER A 7 -15.80 -36.94 15.51
CA SER A 7 -16.24 -35.74 14.81
C SER A 7 -15.03 -35.11 14.14
N GLY A 8 -15.08 -34.94 12.84
CA GLY A 8 -14.08 -34.18 12.10
C GLY A 8 -14.40 -32.69 12.10
N VAL A 9 -13.36 -31.88 11.96
CA VAL A 9 -13.47 -30.43 11.78
C VAL A 9 -12.66 -30.05 10.56
N LEU A 10 -13.31 -29.45 9.58
CA LEU A 10 -12.63 -28.87 8.41
C LEU A 10 -12.45 -27.36 8.64
N VAL A 11 -11.26 -26.84 8.36
CA VAL A 11 -10.88 -25.47 8.71
C VAL A 11 -10.42 -24.72 7.47
N LEU A 12 -11.00 -23.54 7.25
CA LEU A 12 -10.56 -22.49 6.33
C LEU A 12 -9.99 -21.34 7.14
N LYS A 13 -8.68 -21.29 7.35
CA LYS A 13 -8.08 -20.28 8.23
C LYS A 13 -6.78 -19.70 7.70
N SER A 14 -6.11 -20.39 6.80
CA SER A 14 -4.83 -19.92 6.28
C SER A 14 -5.02 -18.99 5.07
N PRO A 15 -4.13 -18.01 4.88
CA PRO A 15 -4.12 -17.17 3.68
C PRO A 15 -4.02 -17.97 2.38
N ALA A 16 -3.30 -19.09 2.41
CA ALA A 16 -3.17 -19.99 1.27
C ALA A 16 -4.54 -20.60 0.89
N GLN A 17 -5.35 -21.01 1.87
CA GLN A 17 -6.68 -21.52 1.62
C GLN A 17 -7.63 -20.45 1.07
N TRP A 18 -7.59 -19.24 1.63
CA TRP A 18 -8.38 -18.12 1.10
C TRP A 18 -8.01 -17.73 -0.33
N ARG A 19 -6.73 -17.87 -0.73
CA ARG A 19 -6.29 -17.67 -2.12
C ARG A 19 -6.80 -18.73 -3.10
N LEU A 20 -7.17 -19.91 -2.62
CA LEU A 20 -7.79 -20.96 -3.42
C LEU A 20 -9.29 -20.72 -3.62
N CYS A 21 -9.90 -19.81 -2.85
CA CYS A 21 -11.29 -19.42 -3.02
C CYS A 21 -11.43 -18.44 -4.19
N ALA A 22 -12.60 -18.41 -4.82
CA ALA A 22 -12.93 -17.39 -5.80
C ALA A 22 -13.49 -16.16 -5.10
N HIS A 23 -13.04 -14.98 -5.51
CA HIS A 23 -13.40 -13.70 -4.93
C HIS A 23 -14.20 -12.86 -5.94
N ARG A 24 -15.38 -12.41 -5.55
CA ARG A 24 -16.19 -11.46 -6.29
C ARG A 24 -16.43 -10.23 -5.43
N ASP A 25 -15.92 -9.08 -5.85
CA ASP A 25 -15.98 -7.82 -5.11
C ASP A 25 -15.42 -7.92 -3.66
N THR A 26 -14.58 -8.92 -3.41
CA THR A 26 -13.82 -9.13 -2.17
C THR A 26 -12.33 -9.23 -2.47
N VAL A 27 -11.50 -9.03 -1.46
CA VAL A 27 -10.04 -9.12 -1.57
C VAL A 27 -9.46 -9.63 -0.25
N LEU A 28 -8.33 -10.35 -0.34
CA LEU A 28 -7.56 -10.77 0.82
C LEU A 28 -6.54 -9.70 1.18
N VAL A 29 -6.67 -9.09 2.36
CA VAL A 29 -5.76 -8.08 2.89
C VAL A 29 -5.31 -8.51 4.28
N ASP A 30 -4.00 -8.58 4.52
CA ASP A 30 -3.42 -8.96 5.81
C ASP A 30 -4.09 -10.22 6.44
N ASP A 31 -4.20 -11.29 5.62
CA ASP A 31 -4.79 -12.59 5.99
C ASP A 31 -6.30 -12.56 6.32
N VAL A 32 -6.97 -11.48 5.96
CA VAL A 32 -8.40 -11.28 6.21
C VAL A 32 -9.13 -10.99 4.90
N VAL A 33 -10.25 -11.64 4.68
CA VAL A 33 -11.13 -11.33 3.54
C VAL A 33 -11.98 -10.11 3.87
N VAL A 34 -11.94 -9.12 3.00
CA VAL A 34 -12.71 -7.87 3.10
C VAL A 34 -13.40 -7.55 1.78
N LEU A 35 -14.36 -6.67 1.79
CA LEU A 35 -14.93 -6.11 0.57
C LEU A 35 -13.85 -5.32 -0.19
N GLN A 36 -13.90 -5.40 -1.51
CA GLN A 36 -13.03 -4.61 -2.37
C GLN A 36 -13.30 -3.11 -2.12
N SER A 37 -12.23 -2.36 -1.86
CA SER A 37 -12.31 -0.93 -1.72
C SER A 37 -12.21 -0.24 -3.07
N GLN A 38 -12.93 0.85 -3.21
CA GLN A 38 -12.77 1.81 -4.29
C GLN A 38 -12.38 3.15 -3.67
N SER A 39 -11.32 3.76 -4.17
CA SER A 39 -11.03 5.15 -3.84
C SER A 39 -12.22 6.02 -4.27
N ALA A 40 -12.55 7.03 -3.45
CA ALA A 40 -13.51 8.02 -3.92
C ALA A 40 -12.94 8.65 -5.21
N PRO A 41 -13.76 8.84 -6.25
CA PRO A 41 -13.27 9.51 -7.43
C PRO A 41 -12.71 10.88 -7.02
N PRO A 42 -11.54 11.28 -7.55
CA PRO A 42 -11.02 12.61 -7.33
C PRO A 42 -12.10 13.63 -7.74
N PRO A 43 -12.14 14.81 -7.11
CA PRO A 43 -12.94 15.90 -7.65
C PRO A 43 -12.57 16.05 -9.13
N ALA A 44 -13.58 16.25 -9.99
CA ALA A 44 -13.39 16.32 -11.43
C ALA A 44 -12.24 17.29 -11.76
N ALA A 45 -11.10 16.74 -12.07
CA ALA A 45 -9.96 17.49 -12.56
C ALA A 45 -10.11 17.59 -14.08
N ASP A 46 -9.65 18.69 -14.65
CA ASP A 46 -9.48 18.76 -16.10
C ASP A 46 -8.41 17.74 -16.49
N THR A 47 -8.85 16.55 -16.91
CA THR A 47 -7.99 15.39 -17.18
C THR A 47 -7.42 15.39 -18.59
N SER A 48 -7.59 16.47 -19.36
CA SER A 48 -7.38 16.50 -20.80
C SER A 48 -5.96 16.80 -21.26
N GLY A 49 -4.94 16.81 -20.42
CA GLY A 49 -3.58 17.12 -20.85
C GLY A 49 -2.46 16.58 -19.97
N ASN A 50 -1.25 16.53 -20.54
CA ASN A 50 -0.04 16.30 -19.77
C ASN A 50 0.21 17.51 -18.85
N PHE A 51 0.69 17.24 -17.63
CA PHE A 51 1.15 18.28 -16.73
C PHE A 51 2.58 18.66 -17.06
N THR A 52 2.79 19.89 -17.49
CA THR A 52 4.11 20.44 -17.86
C THR A 52 4.58 21.51 -16.87
N GLY A 53 3.97 21.61 -15.69
CA GLY A 53 4.37 22.58 -14.67
C GLY A 53 5.77 22.33 -14.13
N GLY A 54 6.39 23.37 -13.58
CA GLY A 54 7.71 23.30 -13.01
C GLY A 54 7.76 22.35 -11.79
N PHE A 55 8.47 21.25 -11.92
CA PHE A 55 8.72 20.33 -10.81
C PHE A 55 9.72 20.95 -9.85
N ALA A 56 9.51 20.75 -8.55
CA ALA A 56 10.42 21.22 -7.51
C ALA A 56 10.33 20.29 -6.30
N GLY A 57 11.43 19.66 -5.94
CA GLY A 57 11.49 18.74 -4.80
C GLY A 57 11.43 19.46 -3.46
N LEU A 58 10.80 18.88 -2.47
CA LEU A 58 10.73 19.34 -1.09
C LEU A 58 11.68 18.55 -0.20
N ALA A 59 12.14 19.14 0.90
CA ALA A 59 12.91 18.40 1.90
C ALA A 59 12.58 18.84 3.33
N PHE A 60 12.55 17.85 4.24
CA PHE A 60 12.58 18.10 5.68
C PHE A 60 13.98 17.88 6.21
N ASP A 61 14.48 18.81 7.00
CA ASP A 61 15.75 18.63 7.72
C ASP A 61 15.57 17.84 9.03
N ALA A 62 16.67 17.53 9.68
CA ALA A 62 16.69 16.81 10.97
C ALA A 62 15.98 17.58 12.11
N ARG A 63 15.70 18.87 11.93
CA ARG A 63 14.95 19.72 12.87
C ARG A 63 13.49 19.88 12.49
N CYS A 64 13.00 19.07 11.57
CA CYS A 64 11.62 19.11 11.10
C CYS A 64 11.21 20.43 10.42
N ARG A 65 12.17 21.20 9.88
CA ARG A 65 11.87 22.35 9.05
C ARG A 65 11.65 21.88 7.62
N LEU A 66 10.61 22.34 6.95
CA LEU A 66 10.40 22.08 5.53
C LEU A 66 11.09 23.15 4.70
N PHE A 67 11.87 22.72 3.72
CA PHE A 67 12.45 23.58 2.68
C PHE A 67 11.68 23.41 1.37
N HIS A 68 11.37 24.53 0.74
CA HIS A 68 10.59 24.58 -0.50
C HIS A 68 11.34 25.48 -1.51
N PRO A 69 11.74 24.95 -2.68
CA PRO A 69 12.45 25.74 -3.69
C PRO A 69 11.46 26.54 -4.53
N ARG A 70 11.91 27.73 -4.94
CA ARG A 70 11.30 28.58 -5.97
C ARG A 70 12.27 28.70 -7.14
N PRO A 71 12.30 27.73 -8.07
CA PRO A 71 13.33 27.67 -9.11
C PRO A 71 13.37 28.90 -10.02
N GLU A 72 12.21 29.45 -10.34
CA GLU A 72 12.08 30.61 -11.23
C GLU A 72 12.66 31.90 -10.63
N GLU A 73 12.72 31.97 -9.29
CA GLU A 73 13.23 33.14 -8.57
C GLU A 73 14.64 32.92 -8.02
N GLY A 74 15.19 31.71 -8.15
CA GLY A 74 16.49 31.36 -7.57
C GLY A 74 16.49 31.31 -6.03
N LEU A 75 15.32 31.13 -5.41
CA LEU A 75 15.14 31.24 -3.97
C LEU A 75 14.72 29.89 -3.35
N ILE A 76 14.98 29.77 -2.07
CA ILE A 76 14.47 28.69 -1.22
C ILE A 76 13.76 29.33 -0.03
N ASP A 77 12.57 28.86 0.24
CA ASP A 77 11.82 29.22 1.44
C ASP A 77 11.86 28.08 2.45
N TYR A 78 11.66 28.37 3.71
CA TYR A 78 11.49 27.34 4.74
C TYR A 78 10.28 27.62 5.63
N VAL A 79 9.70 26.54 6.15
CA VAL A 79 8.64 26.58 7.16
C VAL A 79 9.25 26.13 8.48
N PRO A 80 9.14 26.96 9.55
CA PRO A 80 9.74 26.66 10.84
C PRO A 80 9.21 25.39 11.49
N TRP A 81 10.02 24.79 12.35
CA TRP A 81 9.58 23.70 13.21
C TRP A 81 8.38 24.13 14.09
N GLY A 82 7.42 23.25 14.26
CA GLY A 82 6.17 23.54 14.98
C GLY A 82 5.00 23.84 14.06
N GLU A 83 5.20 24.58 12.97
CA GLU A 83 4.16 24.77 11.96
C GLU A 83 4.03 23.54 11.03
N THR A 84 5.12 22.80 10.83
CA THR A 84 5.14 21.59 10.01
C THR A 84 4.47 20.39 10.67
N THR A 85 4.36 20.35 11.99
CA THR A 85 3.90 19.18 12.77
C THR A 85 2.49 19.31 13.31
N THR A 86 1.86 20.48 13.22
CA THR A 86 0.52 20.72 13.79
C THR A 86 -0.56 20.07 12.90
N LEU A 87 -1.29 19.12 13.47
CA LEU A 87 -2.39 18.43 12.78
C LEU A 87 -3.49 19.41 12.35
N GLY A 88 -3.77 19.44 11.05
CA GLY A 88 -4.88 20.22 10.49
C GLY A 88 -4.62 21.72 10.33
N VAL A 89 -3.46 22.21 10.72
CA VAL A 89 -3.03 23.60 10.47
C VAL A 89 -2.22 23.62 9.18
N HIS A 90 -2.52 24.55 8.32
CA HIS A 90 -1.74 24.81 7.12
C HIS A 90 -0.74 25.92 7.45
N ALA A 91 0.55 25.64 7.35
CA ALA A 91 1.56 26.68 7.43
C ALA A 91 1.41 27.60 6.23
N THR A 92 0.97 28.82 6.49
CA THR A 92 0.70 29.83 5.44
C THR A 92 1.89 30.75 5.19
N THR A 93 2.87 30.76 6.10
CA THR A 93 4.01 31.66 6.05
C THR A 93 5.30 30.87 5.85
N ALA A 94 5.77 30.84 4.62
CA ALA A 94 7.13 30.45 4.32
C ALA A 94 8.04 31.68 4.46
N THR A 95 9.22 31.48 5.05
CA THR A 95 10.23 32.52 5.22
C THR A 95 11.38 32.26 4.25
N PRO A 96 11.88 33.27 3.54
CA PRO A 96 13.06 33.10 2.71
C PRO A 96 14.26 32.56 3.51
N PHE A 97 14.87 31.49 2.99
CA PHE A 97 16.09 30.93 3.55
C PHE A 97 17.28 31.66 2.94
N ALA A 98 17.88 32.57 3.73
CA ALA A 98 19.01 33.35 3.28
C ALA A 98 20.27 32.49 3.24
N ILE A 99 20.75 32.18 2.05
CA ILE A 99 22.00 31.44 1.83
C ILE A 99 23.11 32.50 1.63
N THR A 100 24.15 32.39 2.40
CA THR A 100 25.36 33.22 2.22
C THR A 100 26.44 32.40 1.52
N ALA A 101 27.14 33.03 0.59
CA ALA A 101 28.33 32.42 0.01
C ALA A 101 29.43 32.39 1.10
N ALA A 102 30.06 31.24 1.29
CA ALA A 102 31.17 31.12 2.23
C ALA A 102 32.28 32.14 1.85
N GLY A 103 32.48 33.12 2.69
CA GLY A 103 33.50 34.12 2.46
C GLY A 103 34.90 33.56 2.68
N THR A 104 35.63 33.28 1.64
CA THR A 104 37.06 33.57 1.68
C THR A 104 37.20 35.08 1.45
N GLU A 105 37.58 35.79 2.46
CA GLU A 105 38.12 37.16 2.32
C GLU A 105 39.30 37.10 1.36
N VAL A 106 39.02 37.27 0.08
CA VAL A 106 40.05 37.60 -0.91
C VAL A 106 39.86 39.05 -1.20
N ASP A 107 40.93 39.81 -0.95
CA ASP A 107 41.02 41.23 -1.26
C ASP A 107 40.33 41.58 -2.58
N GLY A 108 39.19 42.26 -2.53
CA GLY A 108 38.61 42.84 -3.72
C GLY A 108 37.16 42.45 -4.09
N GLY A 109 36.41 41.88 -3.21
CA GLY A 109 34.95 41.63 -3.44
C GLY A 109 34.55 40.20 -3.23
N VAL A 110 33.55 40.00 -2.43
CA VAL A 110 32.92 38.69 -2.20
C VAL A 110 32.21 38.25 -3.48
N SER A 111 32.86 37.44 -4.31
CA SER A 111 32.25 36.76 -5.42
C SER A 111 31.84 35.37 -4.97
N GLY A 112 30.86 35.30 -4.10
CA GLY A 112 30.25 34.03 -3.75
C GLY A 112 29.18 33.66 -4.78
N GLU A 113 29.37 32.56 -5.51
CA GLU A 113 28.30 32.00 -6.35
C GLU A 113 27.19 31.44 -5.46
N LEU A 114 25.97 31.72 -5.83
CA LEU A 114 24.75 31.18 -5.19
C LEU A 114 24.02 30.24 -6.16
N PRO A 115 23.18 29.31 -5.68
CA PRO A 115 22.32 28.53 -6.55
C PRO A 115 21.50 29.45 -7.45
N GLN A 116 21.50 29.15 -8.75
CA GLN A 116 20.78 29.95 -9.75
C GLN A 116 19.36 29.46 -9.93
N ARG A 117 19.21 28.15 -9.98
CA ARG A 117 17.90 27.51 -10.17
C ARG A 117 17.76 26.29 -9.25
N PRO A 118 17.47 26.49 -7.95
CA PRO A 118 17.26 25.39 -7.02
C PRO A 118 16.02 24.59 -7.45
N LEU A 119 16.23 23.39 -8.00
CA LEU A 119 15.13 22.57 -8.57
C LEU A 119 14.64 21.53 -7.57
N ALA A 120 15.53 20.79 -6.95
CA ALA A 120 15.20 19.73 -6.01
C ALA A 120 16.06 19.81 -4.76
N LEU A 121 15.48 19.41 -3.65
CA LEU A 121 16.11 19.49 -2.33
C LEU A 121 16.11 18.13 -1.66
N ALA A 122 17.20 17.80 -0.97
CA ALA A 122 17.28 16.70 -0.04
C ALA A 122 18.00 17.11 1.23
N ALA A 123 17.57 16.63 2.38
CA ALA A 123 18.25 16.87 3.64
C ALA A 123 18.80 15.55 4.18
N GLY A 124 20.09 15.51 4.46
CA GLY A 124 20.76 14.40 5.12
C GLY A 124 20.62 14.47 6.65
N THR A 125 21.21 13.50 7.33
CA THR A 125 21.21 13.42 8.80
C THR A 125 22.13 14.46 9.48
N ALA A 126 23.01 15.10 8.71
CA ALA A 126 24.05 16.01 9.23
C ALA A 126 23.75 17.44 8.79
N ASP A 127 22.72 18.08 9.31
CA ASP A 127 22.40 19.52 9.13
C ASP A 127 22.75 20.16 7.77
N TYR A 128 22.91 19.34 6.71
CA TYR A 128 23.15 19.79 5.34
C TYR A 128 21.89 19.68 4.48
N LEU A 129 21.62 20.77 3.77
CA LEU A 129 20.65 20.79 2.67
C LEU A 129 21.41 20.62 1.36
N TYR A 130 21.02 19.62 0.57
CA TYR A 130 21.54 19.37 -0.76
C TYR A 130 20.57 19.95 -1.78
N ILE A 131 21.09 20.76 -2.69
CA ILE A 131 20.30 21.51 -3.67
C ILE A 131 20.76 21.12 -5.07
N ALA A 132 19.89 20.50 -5.85
CA ALA A 132 20.15 20.30 -7.27
C ALA A 132 19.90 21.59 -8.04
N ASP A 133 20.91 22.05 -8.76
CA ASP A 133 20.86 23.23 -9.63
C ASP A 133 21.24 22.83 -11.06
N PRO A 134 20.27 22.60 -11.94
CA PRO A 134 20.53 22.21 -13.33
C PRO A 134 21.32 23.25 -14.13
N ASP A 135 21.07 24.53 -13.89
CA ASP A 135 21.68 25.62 -14.64
C ASP A 135 23.16 25.79 -14.28
N ALA A 136 23.49 25.64 -13.01
CA ALA A 136 24.86 25.60 -12.54
C ALA A 136 25.56 24.24 -12.79
N LYS A 137 24.85 23.22 -13.24
CA LYS A 137 25.30 21.81 -13.33
C LYS A 137 25.96 21.34 -12.02
N ALA A 138 25.39 21.70 -10.90
CA ALA A 138 25.98 21.45 -9.60
C ALA A 138 24.94 20.99 -8.58
N VAL A 139 25.43 20.28 -7.58
CA VAL A 139 24.70 20.09 -6.33
C VAL A 139 25.41 20.93 -5.27
N TRP A 140 24.65 21.81 -4.65
CA TRP A 140 25.14 22.67 -3.57
C TRP A 140 24.86 22.00 -2.23
N LEU A 141 25.84 22.03 -1.34
CA LEU A 141 25.72 21.64 0.06
C LEU A 141 25.69 22.92 0.90
N VAL A 142 24.59 23.15 1.60
CA VAL A 142 24.37 24.28 2.45
C VAL A 142 24.26 23.82 3.89
N ASP A 143 25.05 24.36 4.77
CA ASP A 143 24.89 24.20 6.22
C ASP A 143 23.62 24.95 6.67
N THR A 144 22.61 24.20 7.13
CA THR A 144 21.31 24.77 7.49
C THR A 144 21.34 25.55 8.81
N TRP A 145 22.42 25.41 9.58
CA TRP A 145 22.64 26.17 10.81
C TRP A 145 23.34 27.51 10.58
N GLN A 146 24.44 27.47 9.85
CA GLN A 146 25.20 28.65 9.50
C GLN A 146 24.59 29.44 8.36
N GLN A 147 23.70 28.78 7.58
CA GLN A 147 23.11 29.30 6.35
C GLN A 147 24.18 29.66 5.29
N GLU A 148 25.25 28.88 5.29
CA GLU A 148 26.40 29.09 4.40
C GLU A 148 26.57 27.92 3.44
N ILE A 149 27.09 28.20 2.24
CA ILE A 149 27.51 27.18 1.29
C ILE A 149 28.75 26.48 1.83
N ALA A 150 28.60 25.23 2.23
CA ALA A 150 29.71 24.39 2.67
C ALA A 150 30.50 23.84 1.48
N ARG A 151 29.82 23.55 0.36
CA ARG A 151 30.48 22.97 -0.82
C ARG A 151 29.61 23.08 -2.09
N LYS A 152 30.27 23.21 -3.24
CA LYS A 152 29.71 23.08 -4.57
C LYS A 152 30.27 21.81 -5.22
N LEU A 153 29.43 20.91 -5.67
CA LEU A 153 29.79 19.69 -6.38
C LEU A 153 29.39 19.83 -7.84
N GLU A 154 30.37 20.00 -8.72
CA GLU A 154 30.15 20.21 -10.15
C GLU A 154 30.05 18.87 -10.88
N PHE A 155 29.14 18.82 -11.87
CA PHE A 155 28.91 17.67 -12.74
C PHE A 155 29.04 18.09 -14.20
N ASN A 156 29.36 17.14 -15.07
CA ASN A 156 29.37 17.38 -16.51
C ASN A 156 27.96 17.57 -17.09
N LEU A 157 26.95 17.03 -16.42
CA LEU A 157 25.55 17.05 -16.80
C LEU A 157 24.71 17.69 -15.70
N ALA A 158 23.55 18.23 -16.07
CA ALA A 158 22.64 18.86 -15.14
C ALA A 158 22.07 17.85 -14.11
N PRO A 159 22.17 18.10 -12.80
CA PRO A 159 21.43 17.34 -11.79
C PRO A 159 19.96 17.74 -11.84
N LEU A 160 19.08 16.76 -11.99
CA LEU A 160 17.62 16.96 -12.09
C LEU A 160 16.93 16.78 -10.75
N ASP A 161 17.45 15.85 -9.93
CA ASP A 161 16.85 15.53 -8.63
C ASP A 161 17.89 15.03 -7.65
N VAL A 162 17.57 15.14 -6.36
CA VAL A 162 18.37 14.64 -5.24
C VAL A 162 17.49 13.92 -4.22
N ALA A 163 17.96 12.80 -3.69
CA ALA A 163 17.25 12.02 -2.70
C ALA A 163 18.17 11.61 -1.55
N ALA A 164 17.69 11.73 -0.32
CA ALA A 164 18.40 11.30 0.87
C ALA A 164 17.79 10.04 1.47
N CYS A 165 18.66 9.15 1.95
CA CYS A 165 18.25 7.96 2.68
C CYS A 165 19.21 7.70 3.84
N GLY A 166 18.81 8.06 5.05
CA GLY A 166 19.69 8.06 6.20
C GLY A 166 20.84 9.07 6.02
N GLY A 167 22.07 8.61 6.13
CA GLY A 167 23.26 9.45 5.92
C GLY A 167 23.72 9.56 4.46
N ASP A 168 23.13 8.78 3.55
CA ASP A 168 23.52 8.78 2.13
C ASP A 168 22.62 9.70 1.32
N VAL A 169 23.22 10.42 0.38
CA VAL A 169 22.52 11.28 -0.57
C VAL A 169 22.88 10.89 -1.99
N PHE A 170 21.91 10.93 -2.87
CA PHE A 170 22.05 10.54 -4.27
C PHE A 170 21.53 11.65 -5.18
N ALA A 171 22.23 11.89 -6.28
CA ALA A 171 21.81 12.81 -7.34
C ALA A 171 21.44 12.03 -8.59
N LEU A 172 20.38 12.46 -9.27
CA LEU A 172 19.98 12.02 -10.60
C LEU A 172 20.46 13.04 -11.63
N LEU A 173 21.20 12.62 -12.62
CA LEU A 173 21.66 13.49 -13.70
C LEU A 173 20.78 13.38 -14.96
N ALA A 174 20.90 14.33 -15.85
CA ALA A 174 20.10 14.44 -17.08
C ALA A 174 20.23 13.25 -18.05
N ASP A 175 21.28 12.45 -17.96
CA ASP A 175 21.43 11.19 -18.71
C ASP A 175 20.75 10.00 -18.02
N GLY A 176 20.09 10.21 -16.89
CA GLY A 176 19.47 9.19 -16.07
C GLY A 176 20.43 8.41 -15.19
N SER A 177 21.72 8.78 -15.15
CA SER A 177 22.68 8.18 -14.23
C SER A 177 22.49 8.73 -12.82
N THR A 178 22.78 7.89 -11.83
CA THR A 178 22.69 8.24 -10.41
C THR A 178 24.07 8.25 -9.77
N TRP A 179 24.29 9.20 -8.88
CA TRP A 179 25.56 9.43 -8.23
C TRP A 179 25.37 9.56 -6.71
N GLN A 180 26.20 8.86 -5.95
CA GLN A 180 26.25 9.02 -4.50
C GLN A 180 27.09 10.24 -4.15
N ILE A 181 26.60 11.05 -3.23
CA ILE A 181 27.20 12.29 -2.78
C ILE A 181 27.49 12.21 -1.29
N ALA A 182 28.69 12.61 -0.89
CA ALA A 182 29.06 12.75 0.51
C ALA A 182 29.69 14.12 0.76
N PRO A 183 29.55 14.72 1.97
CA PRO A 183 30.06 16.06 2.25
C PRO A 183 31.54 16.26 1.99
N CYS A 184 32.37 15.25 2.28
CA CYS A 184 33.82 15.32 2.22
C CYS A 184 34.48 14.48 1.11
N GLN A 185 33.69 13.83 0.24
CA GLN A 185 34.20 12.95 -0.81
C GLN A 185 33.81 13.46 -2.19
N ALA A 186 34.53 13.02 -3.22
CA ALA A 186 34.10 13.25 -4.59
C ALA A 186 32.82 12.44 -4.87
N PRO A 187 31.91 12.96 -5.72
CA PRO A 187 30.75 12.19 -6.14
C PRO A 187 31.16 10.88 -6.82
N GLU A 188 30.50 9.80 -6.47
CA GLU A 188 30.74 8.48 -7.06
C GLU A 188 29.51 8.00 -7.83
N ARG A 189 29.72 7.50 -9.06
CA ARG A 189 28.64 6.94 -9.85
C ARG A 189 28.19 5.62 -9.22
N THR A 190 26.88 5.47 -9.02
CA THR A 190 26.32 4.21 -8.50
C THR A 190 26.37 3.10 -9.56
N GLU A 191 26.24 1.85 -9.10
CA GLU A 191 26.12 0.68 -10.00
C GLU A 191 24.71 0.54 -10.62
N TRP A 192 23.76 1.39 -10.21
CA TRP A 192 22.41 1.33 -10.75
C TRP A 192 22.36 1.69 -12.23
N PRO A 193 21.45 1.03 -13.00
CA PRO A 193 21.34 1.32 -14.43
C PRO A 193 20.86 2.76 -14.66
N ALA A 194 21.43 3.42 -15.63
CA ALA A 194 20.96 4.73 -16.08
C ALA A 194 19.65 4.56 -16.90
N ILE A 195 18.66 5.40 -16.57
CA ILE A 195 17.35 5.38 -17.23
C ILE A 195 17.18 6.69 -18.02
N ALA A 196 17.19 6.59 -19.34
CA ALA A 196 17.00 7.75 -20.19
C ALA A 196 15.65 8.44 -19.95
N GLY A 197 15.67 9.77 -19.83
CA GLY A 197 14.46 10.55 -19.54
C GLY A 197 13.95 10.43 -18.11
N ALA A 198 14.79 9.95 -17.18
CA ALA A 198 14.46 9.97 -15.76
C ALA A 198 14.46 11.42 -15.24
N ASP A 199 13.39 11.78 -14.53
CA ASP A 199 13.14 13.15 -14.05
C ASP A 199 13.13 13.23 -12.52
N ARG A 200 12.80 12.12 -11.82
CA ARG A 200 12.64 12.06 -10.37
C ARG A 200 13.33 10.84 -9.81
N LEU A 201 13.84 11.00 -8.58
CA LEU A 201 14.56 9.96 -7.84
C LEU A 201 14.01 9.86 -6.41
N THR A 202 13.81 8.65 -5.93
CA THR A 202 13.62 8.37 -4.51
C THR A 202 14.45 7.18 -4.09
N VAL A 203 14.97 7.23 -2.87
CA VAL A 203 15.78 6.16 -2.29
C VAL A 203 15.27 5.84 -0.89
N ALA A 204 15.15 4.56 -0.58
CA ALA A 204 14.74 4.09 0.74
C ALA A 204 15.72 3.04 1.28
N ALA A 205 15.74 2.88 2.60
CA ALA A 205 16.48 1.81 3.24
C ALA A 205 15.77 0.46 3.00
N GLY A 206 16.50 -0.50 2.46
CA GLY A 206 16.01 -1.85 2.29
C GLY A 206 16.27 -2.71 3.53
N ALA A 207 15.32 -3.56 3.90
CA ALA A 207 15.44 -4.45 5.06
C ALA A 207 16.55 -5.51 4.89
N LYS A 208 16.80 -5.94 3.64
CA LYS A 208 17.77 -7.00 3.30
C LYS A 208 18.82 -6.59 2.27
N ARG A 209 18.57 -5.56 1.48
CA ARG A 209 19.33 -5.22 0.27
C ARG A 209 20.08 -3.89 0.32
N GLY A 210 20.25 -3.31 1.50
CA GLY A 210 20.94 -2.02 1.63
C GLY A 210 20.08 -0.85 1.17
N ARG A 211 20.30 -0.33 -0.05
CA ARG A 211 19.53 0.81 -0.60
C ARG A 211 18.63 0.34 -1.74
N LEU A 212 17.39 0.78 -1.72
CA LEU A 212 16.41 0.58 -2.77
C LEU A 212 16.18 1.91 -3.47
N ALA A 213 16.33 1.95 -4.79
CA ALA A 213 16.17 3.17 -5.56
C ALA A 213 15.12 3.00 -6.66
N TRP A 214 14.35 4.05 -6.87
CA TRP A 214 13.35 4.16 -7.94
C TRP A 214 13.50 5.51 -8.63
N VAL A 215 13.28 5.49 -9.93
CA VAL A 215 13.20 6.72 -10.74
C VAL A 215 11.88 6.76 -11.51
N LEU A 216 11.39 7.97 -11.71
CA LEU A 216 10.25 8.25 -12.58
C LEU A 216 10.78 8.87 -13.87
N SER A 217 10.38 8.35 -15.01
CA SER A 217 10.68 8.93 -16.32
C SER A 217 9.44 9.53 -16.96
N ALA A 218 9.60 10.56 -17.77
CA ALA A 218 8.53 11.30 -18.44
C ALA A 218 7.44 11.78 -17.46
N ALA A 219 7.84 12.32 -16.31
CA ALA A 219 6.96 12.75 -15.23
C ALA A 219 5.85 13.69 -15.74
N GLY A 220 4.62 13.50 -15.20
CA GLY A 220 3.44 14.27 -15.56
C GLY A 220 2.78 13.93 -16.90
N THR A 221 3.32 12.98 -17.65
CA THR A 221 2.79 12.60 -18.97
C THR A 221 2.02 11.27 -18.92
N ASN A 222 1.28 10.99 -19.99
CA ASN A 222 0.60 9.70 -20.18
C ASN A 222 1.55 8.55 -20.51
N THR A 223 2.84 8.80 -20.68
CA THR A 223 3.89 7.80 -20.92
C THR A 223 4.81 7.61 -19.73
N ALA A 224 4.49 8.26 -18.59
CA ALA A 224 5.31 8.16 -17.39
C ALA A 224 5.49 6.71 -16.94
N GLN A 225 6.73 6.36 -16.55
CA GLN A 225 7.10 5.03 -16.08
C GLN A 225 7.92 5.12 -14.80
N LEU A 226 7.62 4.23 -13.89
CA LEU A 226 8.37 3.98 -12.67
C LEU A 226 9.37 2.85 -12.91
N HIS A 227 10.65 3.10 -12.64
CA HIS A 227 11.71 2.11 -12.77
C HIS A 227 12.31 1.80 -11.40
N ALA A 228 12.30 0.53 -11.02
CA ALA A 228 12.98 0.05 -9.82
C ALA A 228 14.42 -0.33 -10.19
N LEU A 229 15.39 0.52 -9.82
CA LEU A 229 16.79 0.38 -10.25
C LEU A 229 17.49 -0.84 -9.63
N HIS A 230 17.10 -1.20 -8.41
CA HIS A 230 17.70 -2.33 -7.66
C HIS A 230 17.26 -3.71 -8.16
N ILE A 231 16.23 -3.82 -9.00
CA ILE A 231 15.73 -5.08 -9.59
C ILE A 231 15.54 -4.99 -11.10
N THR A 232 15.88 -3.87 -11.72
CA THR A 232 15.78 -3.62 -13.18
C THR A 232 14.37 -3.93 -13.71
N LYS A 233 13.34 -3.38 -13.07
CA LYS A 233 11.94 -3.59 -13.44
C LYS A 233 11.22 -2.25 -13.63
N SER A 234 10.27 -2.21 -14.57
CA SER A 234 9.49 -1.01 -14.89
C SER A 234 8.00 -1.26 -14.74
N TYR A 235 7.29 -0.22 -14.32
CA TYR A 235 5.84 -0.21 -14.11
C TYR A 235 5.23 1.04 -14.75
N PRO A 236 4.02 0.97 -15.34
CA PRO A 236 3.35 2.16 -15.81
C PRO A 236 2.99 3.07 -14.61
N ALA A 237 3.24 4.35 -14.77
CA ALA A 237 2.98 5.38 -13.74
C ALA A 237 2.31 6.61 -14.36
N PHE A 238 1.28 6.40 -15.19
CA PHE A 238 0.61 7.42 -15.98
C PHE A 238 0.29 8.67 -15.16
N PHE A 239 0.76 9.82 -15.65
CA PHE A 239 0.56 11.14 -15.06
C PHE A 239 1.18 11.36 -13.67
N ALA A 240 2.00 10.45 -13.17
CA ALA A 240 2.75 10.71 -11.95
C ALA A 240 3.72 11.87 -12.14
N THR A 241 3.75 12.80 -11.19
CA THR A 241 4.59 14.01 -11.23
C THR A 241 5.79 13.91 -10.31
N ASP A 242 5.66 13.13 -9.23
CA ASP A 242 6.73 12.90 -8.25
C ASP A 242 6.54 11.54 -7.57
N LEU A 243 7.56 11.07 -6.85
CA LEU A 243 7.53 9.80 -6.15
C LEU A 243 8.25 9.87 -4.81
N LEU A 244 7.76 9.08 -3.86
CA LEU A 244 8.34 8.96 -2.52
C LEU A 244 8.33 7.50 -2.08
N ALA A 245 9.48 7.00 -1.64
CA ALA A 245 9.61 5.67 -1.06
C ALA A 245 9.80 5.78 0.46
N GLU A 246 9.06 4.97 1.20
CA GLU A 246 9.25 4.79 2.63
C GLU A 246 10.21 3.61 2.89
N THR A 247 10.86 3.60 4.04
CA THR A 247 11.74 2.50 4.46
C THR A 247 11.04 1.14 4.32
N GLU A 248 11.74 0.16 3.76
CA GLU A 248 11.19 -1.17 3.57
C GLU A 248 10.90 -1.85 4.92
N HIS A 249 9.65 -2.29 5.10
CA HIS A 249 9.30 -3.13 6.24
C HIS A 249 9.70 -4.59 5.94
N PRO A 250 10.35 -5.31 6.89
CA PRO A 250 10.84 -6.68 6.65
C PRO A 250 9.77 -7.68 6.20
N GLU A 251 8.56 -7.52 6.70
CA GLU A 251 7.43 -8.43 6.41
C GLU A 251 6.53 -7.93 5.27
N PHE A 252 6.38 -6.61 5.12
CA PHE A 252 5.40 -6.03 4.22
C PHE A 252 5.98 -5.44 2.94
N GLY A 253 7.30 -5.30 2.84
CA GLY A 253 7.97 -4.70 1.70
C GLY A 253 8.04 -3.17 1.77
N ALA A 254 8.44 -2.53 0.66
CA ALA A 254 8.56 -1.08 0.56
C ALA A 254 7.21 -0.44 0.19
N MET A 255 6.88 0.68 0.84
CA MET A 255 5.74 1.50 0.47
C MET A 255 6.21 2.60 -0.48
N LEU A 256 5.54 2.71 -1.61
CA LEU A 256 5.79 3.74 -2.60
C LEU A 256 4.54 4.59 -2.81
N THR A 257 4.70 5.89 -2.79
CA THR A 257 3.65 6.86 -3.10
C THR A 257 4.02 7.62 -4.37
N LEU A 258 3.10 7.67 -5.32
CA LEU A 258 3.19 8.48 -6.53
C LEU A 258 2.29 9.70 -6.37
N ALA A 259 2.86 10.89 -6.41
CA ALA A 259 2.10 12.11 -6.56
C ALA A 259 1.62 12.19 -8.00
N MET A 260 0.31 12.31 -8.17
CA MET A 260 -0.30 12.44 -9.47
C MET A 260 -0.37 13.93 -9.87
N ARG A 261 -0.89 14.23 -11.05
CA ARG A 261 -1.10 15.63 -11.45
C ARG A 261 -2.09 16.36 -10.53
N PRO A 262 -2.08 17.71 -10.56
CA PRO A 262 -3.00 18.51 -9.76
C PRO A 262 -4.48 18.08 -9.90
N GLY A 263 -5.16 17.94 -8.77
CA GLY A 263 -6.57 17.54 -8.70
C GLY A 263 -6.81 16.03 -8.62
N GLU A 264 -5.79 15.22 -8.74
CA GLU A 264 -5.87 13.76 -8.57
C GLU A 264 -5.44 13.31 -7.16
N LEU A 265 -5.73 12.05 -6.85
CA LEU A 265 -5.28 11.40 -5.61
C LEU A 265 -3.80 11.00 -5.75
N PHE A 266 -3.07 10.94 -4.63
CA PHE A 266 -1.77 10.27 -4.65
C PHE A 266 -1.98 8.77 -4.59
N SER A 267 -1.42 8.05 -5.55
CA SER A 267 -1.51 6.60 -5.63
C SER A 267 -0.45 5.94 -4.76
N ARG A 268 -0.83 4.91 -4.00
CA ARG A 268 0.09 4.16 -3.14
C ARG A 268 0.16 2.70 -3.54
N PHE A 269 1.37 2.16 -3.46
CA PHE A 269 1.65 0.77 -3.75
C PHE A 269 2.59 0.17 -2.72
N ARG A 270 2.34 -1.08 -2.38
CA ARG A 270 3.29 -1.88 -1.61
C ARG A 270 4.06 -2.78 -2.59
N LEU A 271 5.37 -2.68 -2.56
CA LEU A 271 6.26 -3.47 -3.41
C LEU A 271 6.91 -4.57 -2.58
N ARG A 272 6.61 -5.82 -2.91
CA ARG A 272 7.20 -7.00 -2.29
C ARG A 272 7.47 -8.05 -3.37
N ASP A 273 8.65 -8.63 -3.37
CA ASP A 273 9.02 -9.75 -4.24
C ASP A 273 8.56 -9.56 -5.71
N ASP A 274 8.83 -8.39 -6.27
CA ASP A 274 8.46 -7.96 -7.63
C ASP A 274 6.95 -7.76 -7.89
N GLN A 275 6.11 -7.86 -6.88
CA GLN A 275 4.68 -7.58 -7.00
C GLN A 275 4.35 -6.21 -6.42
N ALA A 276 3.60 -5.43 -7.20
CA ALA A 276 3.03 -4.16 -6.76
C ALA A 276 1.58 -4.39 -6.32
N THR A 277 1.30 -4.20 -5.04
CA THR A 277 -0.05 -4.32 -4.47
C THR A 277 -0.59 -2.93 -4.21
N PRO A 278 -1.70 -2.51 -4.85
CA PRO A 278 -2.33 -1.22 -4.57
C PRO A 278 -2.68 -1.07 -3.10
N GLN A 279 -2.47 0.13 -2.57
CA GLN A 279 -2.83 0.54 -1.23
C GLN A 279 -3.85 1.68 -1.30
N PRO A 280 -4.54 2.03 -0.21
CA PRO A 280 -5.44 3.16 -0.19
C PRO A 280 -4.74 4.44 -0.63
N ASP A 281 -5.36 5.13 -1.62
CA ASP A 281 -4.87 6.40 -2.11
C ASP A 281 -4.96 7.51 -1.06
N LEU A 282 -4.23 8.59 -1.27
CA LEU A 282 -4.27 9.76 -0.42
C LEU A 282 -4.92 10.94 -1.12
N LEU A 283 -5.74 11.69 -0.38
CA LEU A 283 -6.27 12.98 -0.80
C LEU A 283 -5.20 14.04 -0.64
N ALA A 284 -4.91 14.77 -1.70
CA ALA A 284 -3.99 15.89 -1.73
C ALA A 284 -4.65 17.13 -2.39
N PRO A 285 -5.67 17.74 -1.74
CA PRO A 285 -6.39 18.85 -2.32
C PRO A 285 -5.48 20.05 -2.56
N HIS A 286 -5.61 20.68 -3.73
CA HIS A 286 -4.83 21.83 -4.17
C HIS A 286 -3.31 21.56 -4.33
N TYR A 287 -2.91 20.28 -4.47
CA TYR A 287 -1.55 19.95 -4.87
C TYR A 287 -1.20 20.69 -6.16
N ASP A 288 -0.03 21.31 -6.21
CA ASP A 288 0.39 22.17 -7.32
C ASP A 288 1.20 21.42 -8.41
N GLY A 289 1.45 20.11 -8.23
CA GLY A 289 2.21 19.28 -9.16
C GLY A 289 3.73 19.33 -8.98
N ARG A 290 4.24 20.05 -7.97
CA ARG A 290 5.69 20.23 -7.81
C ARG A 290 6.36 19.04 -7.17
N GLY A 291 6.23 18.85 -5.88
CA GLY A 291 6.92 17.77 -5.17
C GLY A 291 6.25 17.35 -3.88
N ILE A 292 6.65 16.19 -3.39
CA ILE A 292 6.20 15.61 -2.13
C ILE A 292 7.39 15.24 -1.24
N ALA A 293 7.19 15.25 0.07
CA ALA A 293 8.22 14.83 1.04
C ALA A 293 7.61 14.06 2.19
N LEU A 294 8.38 13.16 2.79
CA LEU A 294 7.99 12.48 4.02
C LEU A 294 8.23 13.41 5.20
N ALA A 295 7.17 13.79 5.89
CA ALA A 295 7.27 14.57 7.11
C ALA A 295 7.79 13.70 8.26
N PRO A 296 8.42 14.28 9.28
CA PRO A 296 8.97 13.54 10.43
C PRO A 296 7.95 12.73 11.22
N ASP A 297 6.68 13.08 11.13
CA ASP A 297 5.56 12.37 11.75
C ASP A 297 4.99 11.23 10.89
N GLY A 298 5.65 10.92 9.75
CA GLY A 298 5.26 9.85 8.82
C GLY A 298 4.14 10.22 7.84
N ARG A 299 3.64 11.47 7.86
CA ARG A 299 2.69 11.96 6.85
C ARG A 299 3.42 12.41 5.60
N ILE A 300 2.72 12.35 4.47
CA ILE A 300 3.23 12.91 3.21
C ILE A 300 2.85 14.37 3.13
N ALA A 301 3.86 15.23 3.09
CA ALA A 301 3.72 16.66 2.93
C ALA A 301 3.81 17.06 1.46
N TYR A 302 3.11 18.09 1.08
CA TYR A 302 3.15 18.71 -0.25
C TYR A 302 2.86 20.20 -0.18
N TRP A 303 3.33 20.93 -1.18
CA TRP A 303 3.11 22.36 -1.25
C TRP A 303 1.87 22.71 -2.07
N THR A 304 1.25 23.84 -1.73
CA THR A 304 0.12 24.41 -2.45
C THR A 304 0.30 25.92 -2.56
N ALA A 305 -0.49 26.59 -3.40
CA ALA A 305 -0.52 28.05 -3.46
C ALA A 305 -0.86 28.71 -2.11
N GLN A 306 -1.46 27.96 -1.18
CA GLN A 306 -1.80 28.43 0.17
C GLN A 306 -0.83 27.95 1.25
N GLY A 307 0.30 27.36 0.88
CA GLY A 307 1.31 26.86 1.79
C GLY A 307 1.33 25.34 1.95
N LEU A 308 2.01 24.88 2.99
CA LEU A 308 2.21 23.47 3.33
C LEU A 308 0.90 22.77 3.69
N ARG A 309 0.71 21.58 3.14
CA ARG A 309 -0.37 20.65 3.51
C ARG A 309 0.16 19.24 3.67
N HIS A 310 -0.62 18.39 4.33
CA HIS A 310 -0.37 16.97 4.45
C HIS A 310 -1.45 16.17 3.77
N ALA A 311 -1.04 15.16 3.01
CA ALA A 311 -1.96 14.23 2.39
C ALA A 311 -2.69 13.40 3.46
N ALA A 312 -3.98 13.21 3.25
CA ALA A 312 -4.84 12.45 4.16
C ALA A 312 -5.33 11.19 3.46
N PRO A 313 -5.59 10.09 4.19
CA PRO A 313 -6.19 8.92 3.61
C PRO A 313 -7.47 9.29 2.86
N ALA A 314 -7.56 8.89 1.59
CA ALA A 314 -8.77 9.06 0.81
C ALA A 314 -9.91 8.31 1.52
N ARG A 315 -11.12 8.88 1.48
CA ARG A 315 -12.30 8.16 1.96
C ARG A 315 -12.46 6.92 1.09
N MET A 316 -12.09 5.78 1.62
CA MET A 316 -12.34 4.52 0.94
C MET A 316 -13.84 4.23 0.96
N HIS A 317 -14.37 3.95 -0.21
CA HIS A 317 -15.70 3.39 -0.34
C HIS A 317 -15.55 1.90 -0.61
N TYR A 318 -16.12 1.09 0.24
CA TYR A 318 -16.22 -0.33 -0.03
C TYR A 318 -17.35 -0.60 -1.02
N LYS A 319 -17.19 -1.66 -1.82
CA LYS A 319 -18.32 -2.23 -2.56
C LYS A 319 -19.43 -2.53 -1.55
N PRO A 320 -20.71 -2.33 -1.92
CA PRO A 320 -21.83 -2.58 -0.99
C PRO A 320 -21.89 -4.04 -0.58
N ASP A 321 -21.62 -4.94 -1.53
CA ASP A 321 -21.69 -6.39 -1.35
C ASP A 321 -20.53 -7.08 -2.05
N GLY A 322 -20.16 -8.25 -1.55
CA GLY A 322 -19.15 -9.09 -2.15
C GLY A 322 -19.28 -10.53 -1.70
N ARG A 323 -18.70 -11.47 -2.45
CA ARG A 323 -18.80 -12.90 -2.18
C ARG A 323 -17.45 -13.59 -2.23
N VAL A 324 -17.29 -14.59 -1.37
CA VAL A 324 -16.17 -15.53 -1.41
C VAL A 324 -16.74 -16.93 -1.59
N PHE A 325 -16.37 -17.56 -2.68
CA PHE A 325 -16.76 -18.94 -3.00
C PHE A 325 -15.66 -19.89 -2.56
N GLY A 326 -15.95 -20.69 -1.56
CA GLY A 326 -15.04 -21.69 -1.04
C GLY A 326 -14.88 -22.87 -2.00
N PHE A 327 -13.77 -23.56 -1.90
CA PHE A 327 -13.54 -24.84 -2.56
C PHE A 327 -14.28 -25.98 -1.83
N ALA A 328 -14.33 -27.16 -2.47
CA ALA A 328 -14.98 -28.34 -1.89
C ALA A 328 -14.27 -28.79 -0.61
N LEU A 329 -15.01 -28.86 0.48
CA LEU A 329 -14.59 -29.47 1.74
C LEU A 329 -15.03 -30.93 1.75
N ASP A 330 -14.09 -31.87 1.77
CA ASP A 330 -14.37 -33.32 1.71
C ASP A 330 -14.45 -33.93 3.11
N SER A 331 -15.60 -34.46 3.49
CA SER A 331 -15.77 -35.21 4.73
C SER A 331 -15.25 -36.65 4.66
N GLY A 332 -14.95 -37.15 3.45
CA GLY A 332 -14.56 -38.53 3.21
C GLY A 332 -15.74 -39.51 3.26
N HIS A 333 -16.96 -39.07 3.47
CA HIS A 333 -18.12 -39.94 3.67
C HIS A 333 -19.35 -39.47 2.88
N ASP A 334 -19.92 -40.31 2.07
CA ASP A 334 -21.14 -40.04 1.32
C ASP A 334 -22.32 -39.84 2.28
N GLN A 335 -23.31 -39.05 1.85
CA GLN A 335 -24.52 -38.73 2.61
C GLN A 335 -24.23 -38.16 4.03
N ASN A 336 -23.06 -37.48 4.18
CA ASN A 336 -22.68 -36.85 5.44
C ASN A 336 -23.62 -35.69 5.77
N ARG A 337 -24.05 -35.59 7.02
CA ARG A 337 -24.82 -34.45 7.53
C ARG A 337 -23.87 -33.47 8.18
N TRP A 338 -23.74 -32.31 7.58
CA TRP A 338 -22.89 -31.22 8.10
C TRP A 338 -23.49 -30.64 9.38
N GLY A 339 -22.66 -30.33 10.34
CA GLY A 339 -23.06 -29.89 11.66
C GLY A 339 -23.12 -28.37 11.79
N ARG A 340 -22.25 -27.81 12.61
CA ARG A 340 -22.15 -26.38 12.91
C ARG A 340 -20.98 -25.78 12.18
N ILE A 341 -21.18 -24.55 11.66
CA ILE A 341 -20.09 -23.68 11.22
C ILE A 341 -19.74 -22.70 12.34
N THR A 342 -18.45 -22.50 12.58
CA THR A 342 -17.90 -21.45 13.44
C THR A 342 -17.05 -20.52 12.59
N VAL A 343 -17.32 -19.21 12.67
CA VAL A 343 -16.66 -18.19 11.86
C VAL A 343 -15.97 -17.19 12.77
N GLU A 344 -14.70 -16.91 12.51
CA GLU A 344 -13.94 -15.84 13.17
C GLU A 344 -14.01 -14.59 12.31
N ALA A 345 -14.73 -13.58 12.77
CA ALA A 345 -14.98 -12.37 11.99
C ALA A 345 -15.07 -11.11 12.86
N CYS A 346 -14.82 -9.97 12.24
CA CYS A 346 -15.16 -8.65 12.77
C CYS A 346 -16.30 -8.07 11.92
N ILE A 347 -17.45 -7.85 12.54
CA ILE A 347 -18.66 -7.33 11.87
C ILE A 347 -19.01 -5.98 12.51
N PRO A 348 -18.48 -4.86 11.95
CA PRO A 348 -18.79 -3.51 12.43
C PRO A 348 -20.28 -3.16 12.30
N PRO A 349 -20.81 -2.25 13.10
CA PRO A 349 -22.18 -1.78 12.97
C PRO A 349 -22.48 -1.27 11.57
N GLY A 350 -23.60 -1.73 10.98
CA GLY A 350 -24.04 -1.41 9.63
C GLY A 350 -23.42 -2.31 8.54
N THR A 351 -22.71 -3.39 8.96
CA THR A 351 -22.20 -4.44 8.04
C THR A 351 -22.75 -5.79 8.45
N ALA A 352 -22.66 -6.77 7.54
CA ALA A 352 -23.12 -8.14 7.82
C ALA A 352 -22.25 -9.17 7.10
N ILE A 353 -22.22 -10.38 7.64
CA ILE A 353 -21.75 -11.58 6.97
C ILE A 353 -22.88 -12.61 7.05
N THR A 354 -23.25 -13.16 5.92
CA THR A 354 -24.10 -14.34 5.80
C THR A 354 -23.35 -15.42 5.06
N PHE A 355 -23.82 -16.64 5.14
CA PHE A 355 -23.23 -17.72 4.37
C PHE A 355 -24.30 -18.58 3.72
N HIS A 356 -23.91 -19.26 2.68
CA HIS A 356 -24.69 -20.27 2.01
C HIS A 356 -23.92 -21.59 2.03
N ALA A 357 -24.63 -22.67 2.04
CA ALA A 357 -24.08 -24.01 2.04
C ALA A 357 -24.70 -24.83 0.89
N PHE A 358 -23.86 -25.55 0.21
CA PHE A 358 -24.24 -26.50 -0.83
C PHE A 358 -23.46 -27.79 -0.61
N SER A 359 -24.13 -28.94 -0.62
CA SER A 359 -23.49 -30.22 -0.36
C SER A 359 -23.97 -31.29 -1.34
N ARG A 360 -23.02 -32.15 -1.77
CA ARG A 360 -23.26 -33.30 -2.67
C ARG A 360 -22.24 -34.40 -2.47
N ASP A 361 -22.58 -35.61 -2.96
CA ASP A 361 -21.64 -36.73 -2.94
C ASP A 361 -20.69 -36.74 -4.16
N GLU A 362 -20.97 -35.97 -5.21
CA GLU A 362 -20.21 -35.93 -6.47
C GLU A 362 -19.53 -34.59 -6.68
N LEU A 363 -18.35 -34.62 -7.30
CA LEU A 363 -17.57 -33.44 -7.68
C LEU A 363 -17.82 -32.95 -9.12
N ASP A 364 -18.58 -33.70 -9.91
CA ASP A 364 -18.77 -33.52 -11.34
C ASP A 364 -19.59 -32.27 -11.75
N LEU A 365 -20.17 -31.57 -10.78
CA LEU A 365 -20.99 -30.38 -11.01
C LEU A 365 -20.25 -29.05 -10.80
N VAL A 366 -18.95 -29.09 -10.61
CA VAL A 366 -18.16 -27.90 -10.28
C VAL A 366 -17.39 -27.48 -11.50
N ASP A 367 -17.91 -26.52 -12.23
CA ASP A 367 -17.16 -25.81 -13.26
C ASP A 367 -16.29 -24.71 -12.62
N PRO A 368 -15.06 -24.48 -13.10
CA PRO A 368 -14.31 -23.30 -12.72
C PRO A 368 -15.11 -22.05 -13.13
N ILE A 369 -15.25 -21.11 -12.23
CA ILE A 369 -15.87 -19.81 -12.55
C ILE A 369 -14.85 -19.04 -13.39
N ASP A 370 -15.11 -18.88 -14.68
CA ASP A 370 -14.23 -18.17 -15.61
C ASP A 370 -13.87 -16.78 -15.07
N GLY A 371 -12.58 -16.56 -14.87
CA GLY A 371 -12.03 -15.29 -14.39
C GLY A 371 -12.20 -14.99 -12.90
N LEU A 372 -12.80 -15.87 -12.09
CA LEU A 372 -13.00 -15.70 -10.65
C LEU A 372 -12.17 -16.67 -9.80
N GLY A 373 -11.58 -17.69 -10.38
CA GLY A 373 -10.75 -18.67 -9.66
C GLY A 373 -9.32 -18.21 -9.49
N ALA A 374 -8.71 -18.46 -8.34
CA ALA A 374 -7.27 -18.49 -8.24
C ALA A 374 -6.80 -19.63 -9.16
N GLY A 375 -5.96 -19.31 -10.14
CA GLY A 375 -5.52 -20.26 -11.16
C GLY A 375 -5.01 -21.56 -10.54
N GLY A 376 -5.61 -22.66 -10.96
CA GLY A 376 -5.31 -24.01 -10.52
C GLY A 376 -6.52 -24.92 -10.62
N ASP A 377 -6.29 -26.23 -10.57
CA ASP A 377 -7.30 -27.27 -10.72
C ASP A 377 -8.30 -27.40 -9.54
N THR A 378 -8.44 -26.35 -8.71
CA THR A 378 -9.36 -26.40 -7.56
C THR A 378 -10.77 -26.15 -8.04
N PRO A 379 -11.69 -27.10 -7.86
CA PRO A 379 -13.06 -26.97 -8.29
C PRO A 379 -13.78 -25.90 -7.46
N VAL A 380 -14.30 -24.88 -8.13
CA VAL A 380 -15.10 -23.81 -7.53
C VAL A 380 -16.52 -23.89 -8.03
N LEU A 381 -17.48 -23.64 -7.17
CA LEU A 381 -18.90 -23.68 -7.49
C LEU A 381 -19.22 -22.69 -8.62
N SER A 382 -19.80 -23.16 -9.74
CA SER A 382 -20.19 -22.27 -10.83
C SER A 382 -21.35 -21.36 -10.41
N GLN A 383 -21.45 -20.19 -11.04
CA GLN A 383 -22.55 -19.25 -10.78
C GLN A 383 -23.92 -19.90 -11.04
N HIS A 384 -24.00 -20.71 -12.08
CA HIS A 384 -25.26 -21.44 -12.42
C HIS A 384 -25.68 -22.43 -11.32
N VAL A 385 -24.72 -23.20 -10.78
CA VAL A 385 -24.98 -24.12 -9.66
C VAL A 385 -25.34 -23.33 -8.41
N TRP A 386 -24.65 -22.24 -8.16
CA TRP A 386 -24.96 -21.33 -7.07
C TRP A 386 -26.40 -20.82 -7.13
N ASP A 387 -26.81 -20.24 -8.27
CA ASP A 387 -28.13 -19.65 -8.43
C ASP A 387 -29.28 -20.63 -8.27
N ASN A 388 -29.05 -21.92 -8.63
CA ASN A 388 -30.10 -22.93 -8.64
C ASN A 388 -30.13 -23.86 -7.42
N TYR A 389 -28.99 -24.07 -6.75
CA TYR A 389 -28.86 -25.11 -5.73
C TYR A 389 -28.36 -24.63 -4.38
N ALA A 390 -27.86 -23.41 -4.26
CA ALA A 390 -27.41 -22.88 -2.98
C ALA A 390 -28.58 -22.75 -2.00
N SER A 391 -28.33 -23.04 -0.75
CA SER A 391 -29.28 -22.80 0.34
C SER A 391 -29.64 -21.30 0.42
N LYS A 392 -30.75 -21.00 1.09
CA LYS A 392 -31.04 -19.60 1.46
C LYS A 392 -29.92 -19.04 2.33
N PRO A 393 -29.66 -17.71 2.26
CA PRO A 393 -28.67 -17.07 3.13
C PRO A 393 -28.93 -17.40 4.61
N GLN A 394 -27.89 -17.89 5.26
CA GLN A 394 -27.94 -18.26 6.69
C GLN A 394 -27.22 -17.19 7.49
N LYS A 395 -27.83 -16.81 8.61
CA LYS A 395 -27.28 -15.79 9.52
C LYS A 395 -26.30 -16.42 10.51
N LEU A 396 -25.26 -15.71 10.80
CA LEU A 396 -24.31 -16.03 11.86
C LEU A 396 -24.75 -15.39 13.18
N PHE A 397 -24.65 -16.15 14.26
CA PHE A 397 -24.97 -15.70 15.61
C PHE A 397 -23.68 -15.58 16.42
N ARG A 398 -23.52 -14.48 17.14
CA ARG A 398 -22.33 -14.25 17.96
C ARG A 398 -22.29 -15.27 19.10
N ASP A 399 -21.20 -16.05 19.12
CA ASP A 399 -20.90 -16.94 20.25
C ASP A 399 -20.24 -16.12 21.37
N THR A 400 -20.94 -15.96 22.48
CA THR A 400 -20.45 -15.23 23.62
C THR A 400 -19.67 -16.12 24.61
N SER A 401 -19.69 -17.44 24.43
CA SER A 401 -18.99 -18.40 25.29
C SER A 401 -17.50 -18.50 24.97
N GLN A 402 -17.11 -18.21 23.72
CA GLN A 402 -15.72 -18.25 23.28
C GLN A 402 -15.09 -16.86 23.34
N ARG A 403 -13.91 -16.77 23.95
CA ARG A 403 -13.09 -15.56 23.89
C ARG A 403 -12.18 -15.65 22.66
N PRO A 404 -11.95 -14.55 21.94
CA PRO A 404 -10.96 -14.51 20.89
C PRO A 404 -9.60 -14.99 21.42
N LEU A 405 -8.93 -15.87 20.69
CA LEU A 405 -7.60 -16.37 21.04
C LEU A 405 -6.52 -15.28 21.00
N SER A 406 -6.78 -14.19 20.30
CA SER A 406 -5.88 -13.03 20.23
C SER A 406 -6.22 -12.01 21.33
N PRO A 407 -5.25 -11.55 22.11
CA PRO A 407 -5.45 -10.54 23.13
C PRO A 407 -5.61 -9.11 22.60
N ALA A 408 -5.74 -8.90 21.29
CA ALA A 408 -5.86 -7.57 20.70
C ALA A 408 -7.31 -7.04 20.75
N PRO A 409 -7.73 -6.35 21.82
CA PRO A 409 -9.09 -5.84 21.95
C PRO A 409 -9.44 -4.76 20.92
N ALA A 410 -8.43 -4.19 20.23
CA ALA A 410 -8.61 -3.16 19.21
C ALA A 410 -9.16 -3.69 17.87
N GLU A 411 -9.02 -4.98 17.56
CA GLU A 411 -9.40 -5.52 16.26
C GLU A 411 -10.87 -5.90 16.14
N GLY A 412 -11.59 -6.07 17.23
CA GLY A 412 -13.03 -6.35 17.24
C GLY A 412 -13.44 -7.70 16.63
N PHE A 413 -12.52 -8.68 16.51
CA PHE A 413 -12.85 -10.04 16.09
C PHE A 413 -13.61 -10.80 17.18
N ALA A 414 -14.60 -11.56 16.74
CA ALA A 414 -15.40 -12.44 17.61
C ALA A 414 -15.71 -13.74 16.86
N TYR A 415 -16.14 -14.75 17.61
CA TYR A 415 -16.65 -15.97 17.03
C TYR A 415 -18.15 -15.88 16.81
N PHE A 416 -18.57 -16.39 15.67
CA PHE A 416 -19.95 -16.50 15.26
C PHE A 416 -20.23 -17.95 14.88
N ASP A 417 -21.39 -18.46 15.17
CA ASP A 417 -21.76 -19.81 14.81
C ASP A 417 -23.17 -19.87 14.20
N ALA A 418 -23.41 -20.94 13.48
CA ALA A 418 -24.71 -21.29 12.93
C ALA A 418 -24.76 -22.79 12.57
N PRO A 419 -25.95 -23.41 12.53
CA PRO A 419 -26.10 -24.72 11.95
C PRO A 419 -25.90 -24.64 10.43
N VAL A 420 -25.25 -25.64 9.84
CA VAL A 420 -25.15 -25.76 8.38
C VAL A 420 -26.41 -26.44 7.86
N ILE A 421 -27.25 -25.69 7.16
CA ILE A 421 -28.47 -26.22 6.54
C ILE A 421 -28.18 -26.48 5.08
N ALA A 422 -27.89 -27.75 4.76
CA ALA A 422 -27.64 -28.25 3.42
C ALA A 422 -28.18 -29.70 3.30
N GLU A 423 -28.41 -30.17 2.08
CA GLU A 423 -28.69 -31.58 1.84
C GLU A 423 -27.51 -32.45 2.31
N PRO A 424 -27.74 -33.71 2.73
CA PRO A 424 -26.62 -34.58 3.06
C PRO A 424 -25.71 -34.81 1.83
N GLY A 425 -24.38 -34.79 2.05
CA GLY A 425 -23.43 -35.02 0.99
C GLY A 425 -21.99 -35.02 1.48
N ARG A 426 -21.13 -35.70 0.74
CA ARG A 426 -19.71 -35.85 1.06
C ARG A 426 -18.94 -34.54 1.01
N TYR A 427 -19.20 -33.75 -0.03
CA TYR A 427 -18.52 -32.46 -0.28
C TYR A 427 -19.43 -31.33 0.14
N LEU A 428 -18.82 -30.31 0.77
CA LEU A 428 -19.50 -29.08 1.16
C LEU A 428 -18.81 -27.89 0.51
N TRP A 429 -19.59 -27.03 -0.12
CA TRP A 429 -19.16 -25.71 -0.56
C TRP A 429 -19.81 -24.63 0.31
N LEU A 430 -19.00 -23.72 0.77
CA LEU A 430 -19.44 -22.56 1.53
C LEU A 430 -19.25 -21.30 0.69
N VAL A 431 -20.24 -20.45 0.67
CA VAL A 431 -20.13 -19.13 0.08
C VAL A 431 -20.44 -18.10 1.16
N PHE A 432 -19.52 -17.20 1.41
CA PHE A 432 -19.73 -16.10 2.34
C PHE A 432 -20.13 -14.86 1.56
N GLU A 433 -21.27 -14.26 1.92
CA GLU A 433 -21.69 -12.95 1.45
C GLU A 433 -21.34 -11.91 2.50
N LEU A 434 -20.58 -10.91 2.07
CA LEU A 434 -20.20 -9.76 2.88
C LEU A 434 -21.04 -8.57 2.42
N SER A 435 -21.74 -7.93 3.34
CA SER A 435 -22.45 -6.67 3.07
C SER A 435 -21.81 -5.56 3.86
N GLY A 436 -21.40 -4.51 3.18
CA GLY A 436 -20.66 -3.39 3.74
C GLY A 436 -21.49 -2.11 3.87
N ALA A 437 -20.98 -1.20 4.69
CA ALA A 437 -21.37 0.20 4.65
C ALA A 437 -20.36 0.98 3.81
N ARG A 438 -20.72 2.17 3.36
CA ARG A 438 -19.88 3.00 2.49
C ARG A 438 -18.42 3.16 2.97
N SER A 439 -18.21 3.24 4.28
CA SER A 439 -16.90 3.45 4.91
C SER A 439 -16.44 2.28 5.77
N LYS A 440 -17.17 1.15 5.77
CA LYS A 440 -16.88 0.01 6.64
C LYS A 440 -17.09 -1.30 5.89
N SER A 441 -16.14 -2.21 6.04
CA SER A 441 -16.23 -3.59 5.55
C SER A 441 -16.26 -4.55 6.73
N PRO A 442 -17.07 -5.62 6.70
CA PRO A 442 -16.84 -6.75 7.58
C PRO A 442 -15.52 -7.41 7.21
N ARG A 443 -14.90 -8.10 8.16
CA ARG A 443 -13.60 -8.77 7.99
C ARG A 443 -13.75 -10.23 8.40
N LEU A 444 -13.47 -11.14 7.49
CA LEU A 444 -13.57 -12.59 7.68
C LEU A 444 -12.15 -13.19 7.76
N ARG A 445 -11.79 -13.74 8.93
CA ARG A 445 -10.47 -14.32 9.16
C ARG A 445 -10.45 -15.83 8.95
N GLY A 446 -11.47 -16.53 9.41
CA GLY A 446 -11.51 -17.99 9.31
C GLY A 446 -12.88 -18.56 9.48
N ALA A 447 -13.04 -19.78 9.01
CA ALA A 447 -14.24 -20.58 9.21
C ALA A 447 -13.86 -22.04 9.50
N SER A 448 -14.61 -22.70 10.33
CA SER A 448 -14.50 -24.13 10.61
C SER A 448 -15.87 -24.77 10.58
N VAL A 449 -15.96 -25.97 10.03
CA VAL A 449 -17.20 -26.73 9.93
C VAL A 449 -17.04 -28.07 10.60
N GLU A 450 -17.95 -28.39 11.48
CA GLU A 450 -18.03 -29.68 12.13
C GLU A 450 -18.85 -30.67 11.28
N TYR A 451 -18.40 -31.91 11.23
CA TYR A 451 -19.16 -33.01 10.67
C TYR A 451 -19.06 -34.23 11.58
N PRO A 452 -20.15 -35.00 11.75
CA PRO A 452 -20.10 -36.22 12.52
C PRO A 452 -19.20 -37.23 11.80
N GLY A 453 -18.30 -37.86 12.55
CA GLY A 453 -17.56 -39.00 12.07
C GLY A 453 -18.50 -40.18 11.77
N HIS A 454 -18.05 -41.11 10.95
CA HIS A 454 -18.79 -42.32 10.67
C HIS A 454 -18.88 -43.18 11.93
N ASP A 455 -20.04 -43.22 12.56
CA ASP A 455 -20.34 -44.21 13.58
C ASP A 455 -20.67 -45.55 12.87
N LEU A 456 -19.64 -46.42 12.82
CA LEU A 456 -19.82 -47.77 12.32
C LEU A 456 -20.99 -48.51 13.00
N LEU A 457 -21.27 -48.17 14.24
CA LEU A 457 -22.37 -48.75 15.01
C LEU A 457 -23.75 -48.38 14.41
N SER A 458 -23.90 -47.19 13.82
CA SER A 458 -25.13 -46.75 13.17
C SER A 458 -25.43 -47.54 11.90
N LYS A 459 -24.43 -48.16 11.26
CA LYS A 459 -24.56 -49.02 10.07
C LYS A 459 -24.80 -50.48 10.41
N LEU A 460 -24.60 -50.87 11.66
CA LEU A 460 -24.91 -52.23 12.09
C LEU A 460 -26.42 -52.40 12.29
N PRO A 461 -26.98 -53.55 11.97
CA PRO A 461 -28.36 -53.86 12.30
C PRO A 461 -28.63 -53.62 13.79
N ARG A 462 -29.75 -52.98 14.14
CA ARG A 462 -30.12 -52.64 15.52
C ARG A 462 -30.06 -53.81 16.50
N THR A 463 -30.14 -55.02 15.97
CA THR A 463 -30.01 -56.26 16.74
C THR A 463 -28.61 -56.52 17.27
N LEU A 464 -27.54 -55.87 16.68
CA LEU A 464 -26.17 -56.13 17.08
C LEU A 464 -25.62 -55.13 18.13
N TRP A 465 -26.36 -54.07 18.41
CA TRP A 465 -25.92 -53.04 19.39
C TRP A 465 -26.99 -52.69 20.46
N ARG A 466 -28.10 -53.42 20.50
CA ARG A 466 -28.98 -53.39 21.65
C ARG A 466 -28.34 -54.19 22.76
N GLU A 467 -28.05 -53.54 23.88
CA GLU A 467 -27.80 -54.27 25.11
C GLU A 467 -29.03 -55.11 25.50
N PRO A 468 -28.76 -56.30 26.05
CA PRO A 468 -29.84 -57.19 26.49
C PRO A 468 -30.70 -56.58 27.60
#